data_0c9c4097cb6beb633fdca0068b3ffa29
#
_entry.id   0c9c4097cb6beb633fdca0068b3ffa29
#
_cell.length_a   1.000
_cell.length_b   1.000
_cell.length_c   1.000
_cell.angle_alpha   90.00
_cell.angle_beta   90.00
_cell.angle_gamma   90.00
#
_symmetry.space_group_name_H-M   'P 1'
#
loop_
_entity.id
_entity.type
_entity.pdbx_description
1 polymer ?
#
loop_
_entity_poly.entity_id
_entity_poly.type
_entity_poly.pdbx_seq_one_letter_code
_entity_poly.pdbx_strand_id
1 'polypeptide(L)' 'MLNIAYKEIDYAPGMRVIIRDEEWMVKKVETNALGNKTLHCTGISPLVKDYDTMFLTDI' A
#
# COMPACT_ATOMS: atom_id res chain seq x y z
N MET A 1 11.81 -18.36 3.42
CA MET A 1 11.52 -17.87 3.75
C MET A 1 10.87 -17.06 3.96
N LEU A 2 10.78 -16.72 4.12
CA LEU A 2 10.30 -16.02 4.42
C LEU A 2 9.09 -15.59 4.45
N ASN A 3 8.38 -15.97 4.36
CA ASN A 3 7.00 -15.76 4.40
C ASN A 3 6.47 -15.15 5.60
N ILE A 4 7.13 -15.39 6.64
CA ILE A 4 6.76 -14.75 7.88
C ILE A 4 6.85 -13.25 7.74
N ALA A 5 7.77 -12.83 6.94
CA ALA A 5 7.94 -11.39 6.74
C ALA A 5 6.71 -10.74 6.15
N TYR A 6 5.95 -11.47 5.35
CA TYR A 6 4.77 -10.88 4.81
C TYR A 6 3.80 -10.45 5.86
N LYS A 7 3.65 -11.25 6.87
CA LYS A 7 2.65 -10.97 7.88
C LYS A 7 3.01 -9.79 8.71
N GLU A 8 4.26 -9.42 8.66
CA GLU A 8 4.73 -8.36 9.51
C GLU A 8 5.10 -7.10 8.78
N ILE A 9 4.72 -7.02 7.52
CA ILE A 9 4.98 -5.81 6.78
C ILE A 9 4.16 -4.68 7.35
N ASP A 10 4.84 -3.63 7.74
CA ASP A 10 4.21 -2.42 8.19
C ASP A 10 4.31 -1.40 7.08
N TYR A 11 3.18 -1.02 6.52
CA TYR A 11 3.18 0.00 5.50
C TYR A 11 3.38 1.35 6.16
N ALA A 12 4.15 2.19 5.53
CA ALA A 12 4.45 3.51 6.07
C ALA A 12 4.42 4.56 4.95
N PRO A 13 4.12 5.80 5.28
CA PRO A 13 4.16 6.88 4.28
C PRO A 13 5.55 6.95 3.64
N GLY A 14 5.56 7.15 2.33
CA GLY A 14 6.81 7.20 1.57
C GLY A 14 7.25 5.87 1.01
N MET A 15 6.63 4.79 1.46
CA MET A 15 6.96 3.46 0.99
C MET A 15 6.41 3.24 -0.41
N ARG A 16 7.15 2.49 -1.22
CA ARG A 16 6.68 2.14 -2.56
C ARG A 16 6.18 0.71 -2.56
N VAL A 17 5.07 0.49 -3.24
CA VAL A 17 4.46 -0.83 -3.34
C VAL A 17 4.08 -1.09 -4.78
N ILE A 18 4.00 -2.38 -5.12
CA ILE A 18 3.54 -2.80 -6.44
C ILE A 18 2.16 -3.40 -6.26
N ILE A 19 1.16 -2.81 -6.88
CA ILE A 19 -0.21 -3.30 -6.80
C ILE A 19 -0.76 -3.34 -8.20
N ARG A 20 -1.24 -4.50 -8.62
CA ARG A 20 -1.80 -4.70 -9.96
C ARG A 20 -0.81 -4.32 -11.04
N ASP A 21 0.45 -4.72 -10.82
CA ASP A 21 1.53 -4.50 -11.77
C ASP A 21 1.93 -3.04 -11.94
N GLU A 22 1.44 -2.15 -11.09
CA GLU A 22 1.82 -0.74 -11.14
C GLU A 22 2.48 -0.36 -9.83
N GLU A 23 3.37 0.61 -9.91
CA GLU A 23 4.07 1.09 -8.73
C GLU A 23 3.33 2.28 -8.13
N TRP A 24 3.20 2.26 -6.81
CA TRP A 24 2.49 3.30 -6.07
C TRP A 24 3.34 3.74 -4.89
N MET A 25 3.17 4.99 -4.49
CA MET A 25 3.78 5.47 -3.26
C MET A 25 2.70 5.62 -2.22
N VAL A 26 2.93 5.06 -1.05
CA VAL A 26 2.00 5.17 0.07
C VAL A 26 2.11 6.58 0.65
N LYS A 27 1.01 7.29 0.72
CA LYS A 27 0.98 8.63 1.29
C LYS A 27 0.52 8.62 2.72
N LYS A 28 -0.39 7.71 3.06
CA LYS A 28 -1.00 7.66 4.36
C LYS A 28 -1.49 6.26 4.62
N VAL A 29 -1.43 5.84 5.86
CA VAL A 29 -1.93 4.53 6.27
C VAL A 29 -2.95 4.72 7.36
N GLU A 30 -4.12 4.12 7.21
CA GLU A 30 -5.16 4.16 8.24
C GLU A 30 -5.46 2.76 8.68
N THR A 31 -5.73 2.58 9.96
CA THR A 31 -6.07 1.29 10.53
C THR A 31 -7.47 1.38 11.09
N ASN A 32 -8.35 0.46 10.70
CA ASN A 32 -9.70 0.47 11.23
C ASN A 32 -9.77 -0.34 12.52
N ALA A 33 -10.97 -0.41 13.10
CA ALA A 33 -11.14 -1.06 14.39
C ALA A 33 -10.87 -2.55 14.35
N LEU A 34 -10.93 -3.16 13.18
CA LEU A 34 -10.65 -4.57 13.03
C LEU A 34 -9.19 -4.87 12.76
N GLY A 35 -8.36 -3.84 12.67
CA GLY A 35 -6.95 -4.05 12.41
C GLY A 35 -6.57 -4.07 10.95
N ASN A 36 -7.52 -3.93 10.06
CA ASN A 36 -7.21 -3.86 8.63
C ASN A 36 -6.69 -2.48 8.29
N LYS A 37 -5.85 -2.41 7.29
CA LYS A 37 -5.23 -1.15 6.91
C LYS A 37 -5.73 -0.69 5.56
N THR A 38 -5.86 0.62 5.43
CA THR A 38 -6.16 1.27 4.17
C THR A 38 -4.96 2.09 3.77
N LEU A 39 -4.47 1.86 2.57
CA LEU A 39 -3.32 2.58 2.06
C LEU A 39 -3.81 3.65 1.10
N HIS A 40 -3.48 4.89 1.40
CA HIS A 40 -3.75 5.98 0.49
C HIS A 40 -2.51 6.17 -0.36
N CYS A 41 -2.62 5.96 -1.65
CA CYS A 41 -1.46 5.89 -2.53
C CYS A 41 -1.56 6.84 -3.70
N THR A 42 -0.40 7.22 -4.22
CA THR A 42 -0.28 8.00 -5.44
C THR A 42 0.47 7.15 -6.45
N GLY A 43 0.00 7.13 -7.67
CA GLY A 43 0.64 6.35 -8.72
C GLY A 43 1.98 6.90 -9.13
N ILE A 44 2.93 6.00 -9.41
CA ILE A 44 4.27 6.36 -9.86
C ILE A 44 4.50 5.91 -11.29
N SER A 45 4.05 4.69 -11.63
CA SER A 45 4.22 4.16 -12.98
C SER A 45 3.49 5.04 -13.98
N PRO A 46 3.93 5.08 -15.23
CA PRO A 46 3.34 5.99 -16.21
C PRO A 46 1.83 5.87 -16.37
N LEU A 47 1.28 4.66 -16.30
CA LEU A 47 -0.15 4.48 -16.49
C LEU A 47 -0.98 5.04 -15.35
N VAL A 48 -0.41 5.15 -14.17
CA VAL A 48 -1.14 5.63 -13.00
C VAL A 48 -0.52 6.89 -12.43
N LYS A 49 0.34 7.52 -13.17
CA LYS A 49 1.07 8.69 -12.69
C LYS A 49 0.16 9.74 -12.11
N ASP A 50 0.44 10.13 -10.87
CA ASP A 50 -0.31 11.15 -10.13
C ASP A 50 -1.76 10.78 -9.84
N TYR A 51 -2.10 9.52 -9.99
CA TYR A 51 -3.43 9.03 -9.69
C TYR A 51 -3.51 8.73 -8.20
N ASP A 52 -4.48 9.31 -7.53
CA ASP A 52 -4.65 9.05 -6.10
C ASP A 52 -5.74 8.02 -5.90
N THR A 53 -5.46 7.00 -5.12
CA THR A 53 -6.45 5.98 -4.83
C THR A 53 -6.17 5.34 -3.48
N MET A 54 -7.08 4.49 -3.04
CA MET A 54 -6.96 3.78 -1.79
C MET A 54 -6.98 2.30 -2.05
N PHE A 55 -6.15 1.57 -1.32
CA PHE A 55 -6.16 0.11 -1.37
C PHE A 55 -6.39 -0.43 0.02
N LEU A 56 -7.22 -1.45 0.11
CA LEU A 56 -7.47 -2.12 1.37
C LEU A 56 -6.54 -3.31 1.50
N THR A 57 -5.96 -3.46 2.65
CA THR A 57 -5.18 -4.65 2.94
C THR A 57 -6.01 -5.53 3.83
N ASP A 58 -6.01 -6.80 3.51
CA ASP A 58 -6.90 -7.72 4.15
C ASP A 58 -6.09 -8.74 4.92
N ILE A 59 -5.42 -8.30 5.89
CA ILE A 59 -4.48 -9.16 6.61
C ILE A 59 -4.99 -9.54 7.98
#